data_751a012b7927c06f18f1b22dba5ddb5e
#
_entry.id   751a012b7927c06f18f1b22dba5ddb5e
#
_cell.length_a   1.000
_cell.length_b   1.000
_cell.length_c   1.000
_cell.angle_alpha   90.00
_cell.angle_beta   90.00
_cell.angle_gamma   90.00
#
_symmetry.space_group_name_H-M   'P 1'
#
loop_
_entity.id
_entity.type
_entity.pdbx_description
1 polymer ?
#
loop_
_entity_poly.entity_id
_entity_poly.type
_entity_poly.pdbx_seq_one_letter_code
_entity_poly.pdbx_strand_id
1 'polypeptide(L)'
;PYVARVNLPVMDIINLYNAEIRGLYNYYCLATDVSKKLATFKFYHYYSMIKTIARKEKSSVRKVILKYGIDVSRKVGNGTVRVVGIRYNTKNGQKTMTYFNDSLKKKSKPEGECLDTFGQVFSGGQLMKRMSADRCELCGAETSDIQIHHVRKLKDVVEKYRKRGESVPSWVRMMSVIKRKTLVVCHDCHVKIHNGKL
;
A
#
# COMPACT_ATOMS: atom_id res chain seq x y z
N PRO A 1 12.56 10.65 -21.33
CA PRO A 1 11.52 10.96 -20.34
C PRO A 1 10.48 9.86 -20.27
N TYR A 2 9.95 9.60 -19.10
CA TYR A 2 8.85 8.66 -18.90
C TYR A 2 7.51 9.40 -19.03
N VAL A 3 6.85 9.23 -20.15
CA VAL A 3 5.71 10.07 -20.56
C VAL A 3 4.52 9.97 -19.58
N ALA A 4 4.23 8.77 -19.06
CA ALA A 4 3.13 8.56 -18.14
C ALA A 4 3.23 9.37 -16.84
N ARG A 5 4.42 9.86 -16.47
CA ARG A 5 4.64 10.64 -15.24
C ARG A 5 4.72 12.14 -15.44
N VAL A 6 4.70 12.62 -16.68
CA VAL A 6 4.90 14.05 -16.98
C VAL A 6 3.84 14.94 -16.31
N ASN A 7 2.63 14.45 -16.16
CA ASN A 7 1.52 15.21 -15.57
C ASN A 7 1.53 15.23 -14.03
N LEU A 8 2.30 14.36 -13.39
CA LEU A 8 2.37 14.30 -11.92
C LEU A 8 3.10 15.51 -11.33
N PRO A 9 2.83 15.93 -10.09
CA PRO A 9 3.66 16.88 -9.36
C PRO A 9 5.13 16.45 -9.33
N VAL A 10 6.06 17.41 -9.36
CA VAL A 10 7.51 17.08 -9.38
C VAL A 10 7.93 16.27 -8.16
N MET A 11 7.31 16.52 -7.01
CA MET A 11 7.52 15.77 -5.78
C MET A 11 7.17 14.28 -5.96
N ASP A 12 6.03 13.99 -6.57
CA ASP A 12 5.56 12.62 -6.82
C ASP A 12 6.44 11.91 -7.85
N ILE A 13 6.90 12.65 -8.88
CA ILE A 13 7.88 12.11 -9.83
C ILE A 13 9.12 11.64 -9.08
N ILE A 14 9.72 12.48 -8.23
CA ILE A 14 10.92 12.13 -7.46
C ILE A 14 10.65 10.95 -6.53
N ASN A 15 9.49 10.91 -5.85
CA ASN A 15 9.09 9.82 -4.97
C ASN A 15 9.00 8.48 -5.68
N LEU A 16 8.34 8.45 -6.83
CA LEU A 16 8.20 7.22 -7.62
C LEU A 16 9.55 6.67 -8.07
N TYR A 17 10.43 7.57 -8.58
CA TYR A 17 11.78 7.16 -8.95
C TYR A 17 12.60 6.70 -7.74
N ASN A 18 12.43 7.31 -6.58
CA ASN A 18 13.07 6.87 -5.34
C ASN A 18 12.59 5.49 -4.88
N ALA A 19 11.29 5.23 -4.99
CA ALA A 19 10.72 3.92 -4.64
C ALA A 19 11.27 2.81 -5.55
N GLU A 20 11.37 3.07 -6.85
CA GLU A 20 11.90 2.11 -7.83
C GLU A 20 13.37 1.76 -7.56
N ILE A 21 14.24 2.77 -7.40
CA ILE A 21 15.67 2.49 -7.18
C ILE A 21 15.92 1.83 -5.82
N ARG A 22 15.17 2.18 -4.76
CA ARG A 22 15.27 1.53 -3.46
C ARG A 22 14.79 0.08 -3.51
N GLY A 23 13.64 -0.15 -4.13
CA GLY A 23 13.11 -1.50 -4.29
C GLY A 23 14.09 -2.40 -5.04
N LEU A 24 14.63 -1.91 -6.15
CA LEU A 24 15.63 -2.64 -6.93
C LEU A 24 16.90 -2.91 -6.12
N TYR A 25 17.40 -1.91 -5.41
CA TYR A 25 18.60 -2.08 -4.57
C TYR A 25 18.35 -3.05 -3.41
N ASN A 26 17.21 -2.95 -2.72
CA ASN A 26 16.88 -3.85 -1.62
C ASN A 26 16.75 -5.30 -2.09
N TYR A 27 16.19 -5.51 -3.28
CA TYR A 27 16.07 -6.85 -3.86
C TYR A 27 17.44 -7.46 -4.20
N TYR A 28 18.35 -6.67 -4.78
CA TYR A 28 19.65 -7.16 -5.23
C TYR A 28 20.82 -6.86 -4.27
N CYS A 29 20.57 -6.32 -3.08
CA CYS A 29 21.62 -5.83 -2.17
C CYS A 29 22.66 -6.88 -1.75
N LEU A 30 22.34 -8.17 -1.85
CA LEU A 30 23.24 -9.30 -1.56
C LEU A 30 24.05 -9.76 -2.77
N ALA A 31 23.71 -9.34 -3.98
CA ALA A 31 24.38 -9.77 -5.19
C ALA A 31 25.84 -9.27 -5.23
N THR A 32 26.73 -10.09 -5.77
CA THR A 32 28.18 -9.83 -5.76
C THR A 32 28.55 -8.57 -6.51
N ASP A 33 27.88 -8.29 -7.63
CA ASP A 33 28.15 -7.17 -8.53
C ASP A 33 27.12 -6.03 -8.44
N VAL A 34 26.32 -5.99 -7.35
CA VAL A 34 25.22 -5.03 -7.16
C VAL A 34 25.66 -3.58 -7.37
N SER A 35 26.80 -3.17 -6.79
CA SER A 35 27.32 -1.80 -6.93
C SER A 35 27.54 -1.41 -8.38
N LYS A 36 28.16 -2.30 -9.17
CA LYS A 36 28.56 -2.03 -10.56
C LYS A 36 27.33 -1.96 -11.48
N LYS A 37 26.44 -2.96 -11.35
CA LYS A 37 25.22 -3.04 -12.16
C LYS A 37 24.23 -1.93 -11.85
N LEU A 38 23.99 -1.68 -10.57
CA LEU A 38 23.04 -0.64 -10.16
C LEU A 38 23.58 0.78 -10.33
N ALA A 39 24.89 1.00 -10.33
CA ALA A 39 25.45 2.31 -10.66
C ALA A 39 25.09 2.73 -12.10
N THR A 40 25.23 1.83 -13.06
CA THR A 40 24.82 2.06 -14.44
C THR A 40 23.32 2.29 -14.55
N PHE A 41 22.51 1.45 -13.91
CA PHE A 41 21.06 1.65 -13.87
C PHE A 41 20.70 3.00 -13.24
N LYS A 42 21.27 3.35 -12.09
CA LYS A 42 21.03 4.62 -11.38
C LYS A 42 21.32 5.82 -12.26
N PHE A 43 22.38 5.78 -13.06
CA PHE A 43 22.72 6.84 -14.00
C PHE A 43 21.59 7.08 -15.01
N TYR A 44 21.17 6.05 -15.75
CA TYR A 44 20.09 6.19 -16.73
C TYR A 44 18.74 6.53 -16.08
N HIS A 45 18.46 5.96 -14.93
CA HIS A 45 17.24 6.19 -14.16
C HIS A 45 17.15 7.65 -13.68
N TYR A 46 18.25 8.21 -13.17
CA TYR A 46 18.35 9.62 -12.79
C TYR A 46 18.12 10.56 -13.97
N TYR A 47 18.78 10.30 -15.10
CA TYR A 47 18.57 11.09 -16.31
C TYR A 47 17.15 10.95 -16.89
N SER A 48 16.54 9.80 -16.79
CA SER A 48 15.13 9.60 -17.15
C SER A 48 14.23 10.50 -16.31
N MET A 49 14.45 10.56 -15.00
CA MET A 49 13.72 11.45 -14.09
C MET A 49 13.88 12.92 -14.48
N ILE A 50 15.11 13.38 -14.64
CA ILE A 50 15.38 14.79 -15.00
C ILE A 50 14.74 15.16 -16.35
N LYS A 51 14.84 14.28 -17.35
CA LYS A 51 14.18 14.48 -18.66
C LYS A 51 12.67 14.49 -18.55
N THR A 52 12.08 13.74 -17.63
CA THR A 52 10.63 13.76 -17.35
C THR A 52 10.21 15.09 -16.76
N ILE A 53 10.96 15.60 -15.77
CA ILE A 53 10.72 16.92 -15.18
C ILE A 53 10.93 18.03 -16.22
N ALA A 54 12.00 17.94 -17.01
CA ALA A 54 12.28 18.91 -18.08
C ALA A 54 11.13 18.99 -19.10
N ARG A 55 10.59 17.84 -19.51
CA ARG A 55 9.42 17.78 -20.40
C ARG A 55 8.17 18.39 -19.74
N LYS A 56 7.93 18.10 -18.46
CA LYS A 56 6.83 18.69 -17.70
C LYS A 56 6.91 20.20 -17.69
N GLU A 57 8.08 20.75 -17.43
CA GLU A 57 8.29 22.20 -17.31
C GLU A 57 8.60 22.89 -18.65
N LYS A 58 8.51 22.14 -19.76
CA LYS A 58 8.90 22.65 -21.10
C LYS A 58 10.26 23.34 -21.08
N SER A 59 11.24 22.71 -20.40
CA SER A 59 12.55 23.26 -20.09
C SER A 59 13.68 22.30 -20.47
N SER A 60 14.93 22.74 -20.33
CA SER A 60 16.10 21.88 -20.57
C SER A 60 16.56 21.17 -19.30
N VAL A 61 17.25 20.03 -19.47
CA VAL A 61 17.87 19.27 -18.37
C VAL A 61 18.78 20.17 -17.51
N ARG A 62 19.56 21.07 -18.11
CA ARG A 62 20.44 21.99 -17.41
C ARG A 62 19.64 22.94 -16.51
N LYS A 63 18.55 23.51 -17.01
CA LYS A 63 17.69 24.41 -16.21
C LYS A 63 17.01 23.67 -15.06
N VAL A 64 16.59 22.40 -15.24
CA VAL A 64 16.03 21.56 -14.17
C VAL A 64 17.07 21.31 -13.07
N ILE A 65 18.31 20.97 -13.43
CA ILE A 65 19.38 20.78 -12.44
C ILE A 65 19.71 22.08 -11.69
N LEU A 66 19.66 23.22 -12.35
CA LEU A 66 19.85 24.51 -11.69
C LEU A 66 18.71 24.83 -10.72
N LYS A 67 17.46 24.62 -11.14
CA LYS A 67 16.26 24.94 -10.36
C LYS A 67 16.06 24.01 -9.16
N TYR A 68 16.23 22.72 -9.35
CA TYR A 68 15.92 21.67 -8.35
C TYR A 68 17.17 21.03 -7.73
N GLY A 69 18.37 21.48 -8.10
CA GLY A 69 19.62 20.94 -7.56
C GLY A 69 19.82 21.36 -6.11
N ILE A 70 19.99 20.39 -5.25
CA ILE A 70 20.29 20.56 -3.82
C ILE A 70 21.63 19.92 -3.54
N ASP A 71 22.52 20.65 -2.88
CA ASP A 71 23.81 20.13 -2.48
C ASP A 71 23.64 19.31 -1.19
N VAL A 72 23.97 18.03 -1.24
CA VAL A 72 23.87 17.08 -0.14
C VAL A 72 25.23 16.43 0.13
N SER A 73 25.48 16.10 1.38
CA SER A 73 26.70 15.38 1.76
C SER A 73 26.75 14.01 1.09
N ARG A 74 27.92 13.62 0.59
CA ARG A 74 28.13 12.28 0.04
C ARG A 74 28.02 11.24 1.14
N LYS A 75 27.28 10.17 0.89
CA LYS A 75 27.19 9.01 1.80
C LYS A 75 28.43 8.13 1.77
N VAL A 76 29.30 8.30 0.76
CA VAL A 76 30.53 7.58 0.61
C VAL A 76 31.62 8.58 0.18
N GLY A 77 32.66 8.74 1.01
CA GLY A 77 33.72 9.74 0.82
C GLY A 77 33.35 11.13 1.35
N ASN A 78 34.30 12.04 1.32
CA ASN A 78 34.14 13.42 1.75
C ASN A 78 33.63 14.29 0.62
N GLY A 79 32.89 15.36 0.97
CA GLY A 79 32.42 16.39 0.05
C GLY A 79 30.92 16.36 -0.18
N THR A 80 30.46 17.25 -1.05
CA THR A 80 29.05 17.41 -1.43
C THR A 80 28.81 16.93 -2.87
N VAL A 81 27.58 16.56 -3.14
CA VAL A 81 27.11 16.22 -4.48
C VAL A 81 25.79 16.94 -4.73
N ARG A 82 25.64 17.50 -5.93
CA ARG A 82 24.41 18.15 -6.34
C ARG A 82 23.42 17.13 -6.88
N VAL A 83 22.27 17.02 -6.23
CA VAL A 83 21.21 16.07 -6.55
C VAL A 83 19.89 16.81 -6.73
N VAL A 84 19.08 16.40 -7.70
CA VAL A 84 17.75 16.97 -7.91
C VAL A 84 16.85 16.59 -6.75
N GLY A 85 16.17 17.58 -6.18
CA GLY A 85 15.28 17.43 -5.03
C GLY A 85 14.33 18.61 -4.86
N ILE A 86 13.50 18.55 -3.84
CA ILE A 86 12.53 19.58 -3.47
C ILE A 86 12.59 19.82 -1.96
N ARG A 87 12.52 21.09 -1.57
CA ARG A 87 12.28 21.51 -0.20
C ARG A 87 10.80 21.80 -0.04
N TYR A 88 10.18 21.29 1.00
CA TYR A 88 8.77 21.49 1.29
C TYR A 88 8.54 21.67 2.79
N ASN A 89 7.51 22.44 3.12
CA ASN A 89 7.15 22.72 4.50
C ASN A 89 6.17 21.66 5.01
N THR A 90 6.39 21.20 6.23
CA THR A 90 5.49 20.33 6.96
C THR A 90 5.12 20.99 8.29
N LYS A 91 4.11 20.45 8.99
CA LYS A 91 3.74 20.94 10.34
C LYS A 91 4.93 20.93 11.32
N ASN A 92 5.90 20.06 11.09
CA ASN A 92 7.09 19.89 11.94
C ASN A 92 8.35 20.58 11.37
N GLY A 93 8.18 21.57 10.47
CA GLY A 93 9.28 22.31 9.86
C GLY A 93 9.56 21.94 8.40
N GLN A 94 10.60 22.55 7.85
CA GLN A 94 11.02 22.34 6.46
C GLN A 94 11.70 20.98 6.30
N LYS A 95 11.25 20.20 5.31
CA LYS A 95 11.86 18.94 4.91
C LYS A 95 12.40 19.02 3.48
N THR A 96 13.45 18.23 3.23
CA THR A 96 14.08 18.13 1.92
C THR A 96 13.95 16.71 1.41
N MET A 97 13.45 16.55 0.21
CA MET A 97 13.42 15.28 -0.50
C MET A 97 14.29 15.36 -1.72
N THR A 98 15.27 14.48 -1.82
CA THR A 98 16.19 14.39 -2.96
C THR A 98 16.03 13.05 -3.66
N TYR A 99 16.48 12.97 -4.90
CA TYR A 99 16.66 11.67 -5.56
C TYR A 99 17.65 10.83 -4.76
N PHE A 100 17.47 9.53 -4.80
CA PHE A 100 18.25 8.51 -4.09
C PHE A 100 19.76 8.76 -4.13
N ASN A 101 20.33 9.03 -2.96
CA ASN A 101 21.76 9.31 -2.78
C ASN A 101 22.45 8.34 -1.80
N ASP A 102 21.82 7.23 -1.48
CA ASP A 102 22.41 6.22 -0.61
C ASP A 102 23.45 5.37 -1.35
N SER A 103 24.30 4.71 -0.56
CA SER A 103 25.33 3.80 -1.10
C SER A 103 24.69 2.58 -1.74
N LEU A 104 25.25 2.14 -2.88
CA LEU A 104 24.85 0.91 -3.56
C LEU A 104 25.82 -0.26 -3.26
N LYS A 105 26.54 -0.21 -2.14
CA LYS A 105 27.46 -1.29 -1.73
C LYS A 105 26.69 -2.56 -1.41
N LYS A 106 27.31 -3.71 -1.70
CA LYS A 106 26.78 -5.00 -1.27
C LYS A 106 26.57 -5.02 0.24
N LYS A 107 25.42 -5.52 0.70
CA LYS A 107 25.13 -5.75 2.12
C LYS A 107 25.47 -7.19 2.51
N SER A 108 25.81 -7.39 3.76
CA SER A 108 26.04 -8.73 4.32
C SER A 108 24.73 -9.41 4.73
N LYS A 109 23.71 -8.61 5.05
CA LYS A 109 22.37 -9.06 5.45
C LYS A 109 21.31 -8.20 4.75
N PRO A 110 20.13 -8.75 4.41
CA PRO A 110 19.02 -7.95 3.90
C PRO A 110 18.58 -6.91 4.95
N GLU A 111 18.08 -5.77 4.51
CA GLU A 111 17.35 -4.85 5.39
C GLU A 111 15.93 -5.37 5.56
N GLY A 112 15.56 -5.64 6.78
CA GLY A 112 14.32 -6.26 7.19
C GLY A 112 14.49 -7.76 7.37
N GLU A 113 13.86 -8.28 8.36
CA GLU A 113 13.65 -9.71 8.46
C GLU A 113 12.77 -10.11 7.27
N CYS A 114 13.32 -10.93 6.38
CA CYS A 114 12.48 -11.72 5.50
C CYS A 114 11.76 -12.71 6.44
N LEU A 115 10.68 -12.24 7.02
CA LEU A 115 9.80 -13.12 7.74
C LEU A 115 9.19 -14.02 6.67
N ASP A 116 9.70 -15.23 6.53
CA ASP A 116 9.01 -16.34 5.89
C ASP A 116 7.74 -16.70 6.69
N THR A 117 6.99 -15.69 7.04
CA THR A 117 5.69 -15.82 7.66
C THR A 117 4.63 -15.83 6.57
N PHE A 118 4.67 -16.88 5.73
CA PHE A 118 3.51 -17.22 4.90
C PHE A 118 2.21 -17.31 5.71
N GLY A 119 2.30 -17.47 7.04
CA GLY A 119 1.16 -17.43 7.96
C GLY A 119 0.75 -16.05 8.45
N GLN A 120 1.59 -15.01 8.34
CA GLN A 120 1.27 -13.67 8.89
C GLN A 120 0.93 -12.62 7.81
N VAL A 121 1.10 -12.92 6.53
CA VAL A 121 0.72 -12.03 5.43
C VAL A 121 -0.79 -11.77 5.39
N PHE A 122 -1.55 -12.63 6.05
CA PHE A 122 -2.97 -12.44 6.29
C PHE A 122 -3.23 -12.02 7.74
N SER A 123 -2.70 -10.89 8.19
CA SER A 123 -3.44 -10.07 9.15
C SER A 123 -4.71 -9.60 8.39
N GLY A 124 -5.47 -10.59 7.95
CA GLY A 124 -6.62 -10.44 7.12
C GLY A 124 -7.54 -9.42 7.75
N GLY A 125 -8.23 -8.66 6.94
CA GLY A 125 -9.20 -7.69 7.40
C GLY A 125 -10.12 -8.31 8.46
N GLN A 126 -10.87 -7.49 9.15
CA GLN A 126 -11.76 -7.94 10.26
C GLN A 126 -12.58 -9.22 9.94
N LEU A 127 -12.88 -9.44 8.65
CA LEU A 127 -13.59 -10.65 8.20
C LEU A 127 -12.76 -11.91 8.42
N MET A 128 -11.47 -11.90 8.06
CA MET A 128 -10.59 -13.07 8.26
C MET A 128 -10.40 -13.39 9.75
N LYS A 129 -10.23 -12.37 10.59
CA LYS A 129 -10.15 -12.56 12.06
C LYS A 129 -11.42 -13.18 12.62
N ARG A 130 -12.60 -12.80 12.12
CA ARG A 130 -13.89 -13.35 12.54
C ARG A 130 -14.09 -14.79 12.05
N MET A 131 -13.61 -15.12 10.85
CA MET A 131 -13.64 -16.49 10.35
C MET A 131 -12.69 -17.40 11.12
N SER A 132 -11.47 -16.94 11.39
CA SER A 132 -10.47 -17.70 12.15
C SER A 132 -10.78 -17.84 13.64
N ALA A 133 -11.83 -17.21 14.12
CA ALA A 133 -12.31 -17.39 15.49
C ALA A 133 -13.18 -18.63 15.65
N ASP A 134 -13.49 -19.34 14.55
CA ASP A 134 -14.28 -20.59 14.50
C ASP A 134 -15.57 -20.52 15.32
N ARG A 135 -16.16 -19.33 15.44
CA ARG A 135 -17.34 -19.05 16.27
C ARG A 135 -18.47 -18.39 15.47
N CYS A 136 -19.65 -18.99 15.56
CA CYS A 136 -20.86 -18.44 14.94
C CYS A 136 -21.28 -17.13 15.61
N GLU A 137 -21.45 -16.05 14.85
CA GLU A 137 -21.87 -14.74 15.38
C GLU A 137 -23.36 -14.68 15.80
N LEU A 138 -24.19 -15.67 15.41
CA LEU A 138 -25.60 -15.72 15.77
C LEU A 138 -25.88 -16.59 16.99
N CYS A 139 -25.46 -17.86 16.96
CA CYS A 139 -25.75 -18.79 18.07
C CYS A 139 -24.57 -18.94 19.03
N GLY A 140 -23.40 -18.39 18.72
CA GLY A 140 -22.20 -18.51 19.54
C GLY A 140 -21.53 -19.89 19.53
N ALA A 141 -22.02 -20.85 18.74
CA ALA A 141 -21.43 -22.19 18.64
C ALA A 141 -20.02 -22.12 18.06
N GLU A 142 -19.12 -22.89 18.64
CA GLU A 142 -17.75 -23.10 18.12
C GLU A 142 -17.78 -24.27 17.15
N THR A 143 -17.38 -24.01 15.91
CA THR A 143 -17.36 -25.02 14.82
C THR A 143 -16.40 -24.60 13.72
N SER A 144 -15.75 -25.57 13.12
CA SER A 144 -14.91 -25.36 11.95
C SER A 144 -15.70 -25.16 10.64
N ASP A 145 -17.01 -25.51 10.63
CA ASP A 145 -17.90 -25.29 9.48
C ASP A 145 -18.54 -23.90 9.54
N ILE A 146 -17.73 -22.89 9.32
CA ILE A 146 -18.11 -21.48 9.32
C ILE A 146 -18.31 -21.01 7.89
N GLN A 147 -19.44 -20.33 7.67
CA GLN A 147 -19.84 -19.77 6.38
C GLN A 147 -20.06 -18.26 6.47
N ILE A 148 -19.85 -17.55 5.36
CA ILE A 148 -20.08 -16.12 5.28
C ILE A 148 -21.44 -15.87 4.62
N HIS A 149 -22.36 -15.29 5.36
CA HIS A 149 -23.60 -14.77 4.80
C HIS A 149 -23.39 -13.34 4.31
N HIS A 150 -23.63 -13.09 3.03
CA HIS A 150 -23.46 -11.79 2.38
C HIS A 150 -24.83 -11.12 2.11
N VAL A 151 -24.95 -9.86 2.50
CA VAL A 151 -26.11 -9.02 2.16
C VAL A 151 -25.68 -7.89 1.24
N ARG A 152 -26.26 -7.84 0.04
CA ARG A 152 -25.92 -6.81 -0.95
C ARG A 152 -26.32 -5.40 -0.47
N LYS A 153 -27.56 -5.26 0.03
CA LYS A 153 -28.09 -4.02 0.62
C LYS A 153 -28.99 -4.33 1.80
N LEU A 154 -28.58 -3.93 3.00
CA LEU A 154 -29.38 -4.13 4.23
C LEU A 154 -30.73 -3.42 4.16
N LYS A 155 -30.79 -2.23 3.54
CA LYS A 155 -32.04 -1.48 3.36
C LYS A 155 -33.10 -2.29 2.64
N ASP A 156 -32.73 -2.96 1.56
CA ASP A 156 -33.65 -3.76 0.75
C ASP A 156 -34.21 -4.96 1.55
N VAL A 157 -33.37 -5.55 2.42
CA VAL A 157 -33.77 -6.65 3.31
C VAL A 157 -34.76 -6.14 4.36
N VAL A 158 -34.49 -5.01 5.01
CA VAL A 158 -35.39 -4.39 5.99
C VAL A 158 -36.73 -4.03 5.35
N GLU A 159 -36.72 -3.43 4.16
CA GLU A 159 -37.94 -3.07 3.42
C GLU A 159 -38.78 -4.30 3.04
N LYS A 160 -38.12 -5.42 2.68
CA LYS A 160 -38.82 -6.69 2.35
C LYS A 160 -39.64 -7.19 3.53
N TYR A 161 -39.08 -7.22 4.75
CA TYR A 161 -39.83 -7.63 5.96
C TYR A 161 -40.92 -6.64 6.32
N ARG A 162 -40.64 -5.34 6.22
CA ARG A 162 -41.62 -4.28 6.45
C ARG A 162 -42.85 -4.38 5.53
N LYS A 163 -42.60 -4.62 4.20
CA LYS A 163 -43.67 -4.81 3.24
C LYS A 163 -44.55 -6.03 3.50
N ARG A 164 -44.01 -7.07 4.15
CA ARG A 164 -44.75 -8.27 4.53
C ARG A 164 -45.44 -8.15 5.85
N GLY A 165 -45.31 -7.02 6.56
CA GLY A 165 -45.85 -6.86 7.92
C GLY A 165 -45.12 -7.72 8.97
N GLU A 166 -43.96 -8.27 8.64
CA GLU A 166 -43.18 -9.14 9.52
C GLU A 166 -42.17 -8.32 10.32
N SER A 167 -41.85 -8.78 11.53
CA SER A 167 -40.79 -8.18 12.33
C SER A 167 -39.43 -8.44 11.69
N VAL A 168 -38.57 -7.42 11.71
CA VAL A 168 -37.19 -7.54 11.15
C VAL A 168 -36.41 -8.54 12.01
N PRO A 169 -35.83 -9.60 11.44
CA PRO A 169 -35.06 -10.61 12.16
C PRO A 169 -33.87 -10.05 12.95
N SER A 170 -33.52 -10.75 14.03
CA SER A 170 -32.45 -10.35 14.94
C SER A 170 -31.08 -10.18 14.21
N TRP A 171 -30.77 -11.06 13.28
CA TRP A 171 -29.54 -11.01 12.51
C TRP A 171 -29.46 -9.75 11.61
N VAL A 172 -30.57 -9.31 11.01
CA VAL A 172 -30.63 -8.08 10.21
C VAL A 172 -30.43 -6.85 11.08
N ARG A 173 -31.05 -6.84 12.27
CA ARG A 173 -30.84 -5.77 13.28
C ARG A 173 -29.38 -5.70 13.71
N MET A 174 -28.77 -6.84 14.02
CA MET A 174 -27.36 -6.92 14.40
C MET A 174 -26.45 -6.38 13.27
N MET A 175 -26.63 -6.81 12.02
CA MET A 175 -25.86 -6.30 10.90
C MET A 175 -26.02 -4.79 10.70
N SER A 176 -27.22 -4.26 10.95
CA SER A 176 -27.50 -2.82 10.83
C SER A 176 -26.79 -2.01 11.91
N VAL A 177 -26.79 -2.50 13.15
CA VAL A 177 -26.11 -1.85 14.31
C VAL A 177 -24.59 -1.80 14.09
N ILE A 178 -24.00 -2.91 13.69
CA ILE A 178 -22.55 -3.00 13.44
C ILE A 178 -22.13 -2.44 12.08
N LYS A 179 -23.09 -1.95 11.27
CA LYS A 179 -22.88 -1.40 9.91
C LYS A 179 -22.07 -2.33 9.00
N ARG A 180 -22.31 -3.63 9.07
CA ARG A 180 -21.62 -4.64 8.28
C ARG A 180 -22.55 -5.33 7.29
N LYS A 181 -22.02 -5.72 6.15
CA LYS A 181 -22.75 -6.46 5.09
C LYS A 181 -22.42 -7.95 5.09
N THR A 182 -21.60 -8.41 6.02
CA THR A 182 -21.16 -9.80 6.15
C THR A 182 -21.41 -10.29 7.56
N LEU A 183 -21.91 -11.54 7.68
CA LEU A 183 -22.12 -12.24 8.92
C LEU A 183 -21.40 -13.59 8.85
N VAL A 184 -20.66 -13.94 9.88
CA VAL A 184 -19.93 -15.21 9.98
C VAL A 184 -20.77 -16.16 10.82
N VAL A 185 -21.28 -17.23 10.23
CA VAL A 185 -22.26 -18.12 10.84
C VAL A 185 -21.94 -19.59 10.58
N CYS A 186 -22.40 -20.48 11.47
CA CYS A 186 -22.36 -21.91 11.19
C CYS A 186 -23.37 -22.28 10.09
N HIS A 187 -23.17 -23.46 9.49
CA HIS A 187 -24.03 -23.95 8.41
C HIS A 187 -25.53 -23.92 8.79
N ASP A 188 -25.90 -24.38 9.98
CA ASP A 188 -27.32 -24.40 10.44
C ASP A 188 -27.95 -23.02 10.51
N CYS A 189 -27.22 -22.04 11.05
CA CYS A 189 -27.70 -20.66 11.10
C CYS A 189 -27.79 -20.05 9.70
N HIS A 190 -26.86 -20.40 8.79
CA HIS A 190 -26.91 -19.94 7.40
C HIS A 190 -28.15 -20.46 6.68
N VAL A 191 -28.45 -21.75 6.82
CA VAL A 191 -29.68 -22.37 6.25
C VAL A 191 -30.95 -21.74 6.86
N LYS A 192 -30.99 -21.49 8.17
CA LYS A 192 -32.14 -20.82 8.83
C LYS A 192 -32.37 -19.40 8.32
N ILE A 193 -31.29 -18.64 8.06
CA ILE A 193 -31.39 -17.29 7.46
C ILE A 193 -32.04 -17.37 6.07
N HIS A 194 -31.60 -18.31 5.23
CA HIS A 194 -32.13 -18.46 3.88
C HIS A 194 -33.59 -18.91 3.88
N ASN A 195 -33.98 -19.76 4.82
CA ASN A 195 -35.36 -20.25 4.99
C ASN A 195 -36.28 -19.28 5.75
N GLY A 196 -35.78 -18.12 6.18
CA GLY A 196 -36.57 -17.12 6.90
C GLY A 196 -37.04 -17.58 8.32
N LYS A 197 -36.30 -18.52 8.89
CA LYS A 197 -36.64 -19.12 10.22
C LYS A 197 -35.87 -18.52 11.41
N LEU A 198 -35.28 -17.34 11.23
CA LEU A 198 -34.48 -16.62 12.25
C LEU A 198 -34.96 -15.18 12.43
#